data_3c1023a49033d225c59170a98cfb2995
#
_entry.id   3c1023a49033d225c59170a98cfb2995
#
_cell.length_a   1.000
_cell.length_b   1.000
_cell.length_c   1.000
_cell.angle_alpha   90.00
_cell.angle_beta   90.00
_cell.angle_gamma   90.00
#
_symmetry.space_group_name_H-M   'P 1'
#
loop_
_entity.id
_entity.type
_entity.pdbx_description
1 polymer ?
#
loop_
_entity_poly.entity_id
_entity_poly.type
_entity_poly.pdbx_seq_one_letter_code
_entity_poly.pdbx_strand_id
1 'polypeptide(L)'
;MSTNITIPVPAVPFAPPVYTCHRAKKPFELDGNINKPFWEDAPYTDEFLDIEGSHMPLPRFVTRAKMLWDDENLYVAAVLDGDEIWGHQTERDSVIFLDNDFEIFVDPDSDTYHYYEFEMNVLNTVWDLFLSEPYRDGGSGLNGYDMHGLRTAVHVDGSINDPSAENKCWSVEVVIPFAALYEYQKERRAPKNGEF
;
A
#
# COMPACT_ATOMS: atom_id res chain seq x y z
N MET A 1 -30.95 -20.80 30.35
CA MET A 1 -31.63 -19.90 29.43
C MET A 1 -30.62 -19.59 28.33
N SER A 2 -30.86 -20.05 27.10
CA SER A 2 -29.98 -19.77 25.97
C SER A 2 -30.30 -18.35 25.47
N THR A 3 -29.40 -17.42 25.64
CA THR A 3 -29.51 -16.12 25.03
C THR A 3 -29.16 -16.25 23.55
N ASN A 4 -30.17 -16.17 22.68
CA ASN A 4 -29.93 -16.06 21.25
C ASN A 4 -29.25 -14.72 20.99
N ILE A 5 -27.94 -14.76 20.75
CA ILE A 5 -27.20 -13.60 20.26
C ILE A 5 -27.56 -13.46 18.78
N THR A 6 -28.29 -12.41 18.45
CA THR A 6 -28.56 -12.05 17.05
C THR A 6 -27.40 -11.16 16.59
N ILE A 7 -26.57 -11.68 15.70
CA ILE A 7 -25.54 -10.87 15.04
C ILE A 7 -26.24 -9.95 14.04
N PRO A 8 -26.11 -8.62 14.13
CA PRO A 8 -26.72 -7.72 13.17
C PRO A 8 -26.18 -8.00 11.77
N VAL A 9 -27.07 -8.10 10.79
CA VAL A 9 -26.67 -8.13 9.38
C VAL A 9 -26.20 -6.72 9.01
N PRO A 10 -25.04 -6.55 8.36
CA PRO A 10 -24.60 -5.25 7.91
C PRO A 10 -25.65 -4.56 7.04
N ALA A 11 -25.89 -3.28 7.28
CA ALA A 11 -26.87 -2.49 6.52
C ALA A 11 -26.39 -2.19 5.09
N VAL A 12 -25.09 -2.34 4.84
CA VAL A 12 -24.45 -2.12 3.53
C VAL A 12 -23.88 -3.46 3.06
N PRO A 13 -24.13 -3.88 1.81
CA PRO A 13 -23.48 -5.06 1.26
C PRO A 13 -21.95 -4.92 1.30
N PHE A 14 -21.26 -5.96 1.75
CA PHE A 14 -19.81 -6.02 1.65
C PHE A 14 -19.43 -6.29 0.19
N ALA A 15 -18.95 -5.27 -0.49
CA ALA A 15 -18.53 -5.33 -1.91
C ALA A 15 -17.26 -4.46 -2.10
N PRO A 16 -16.11 -4.92 -1.59
CA PRO A 16 -14.86 -4.19 -1.76
C PRO A 16 -14.49 -4.08 -3.24
N PRO A 17 -13.80 -3.01 -3.65
CA PRO A 17 -13.21 -2.92 -4.97
C PRO A 17 -12.30 -4.10 -5.27
N VAL A 18 -12.27 -4.54 -6.53
CA VAL A 18 -11.40 -5.62 -6.99
C VAL A 18 -10.43 -5.09 -8.03
N TYR A 19 -9.15 -5.32 -7.83
CA TYR A 19 -8.10 -5.01 -8.78
C TYR A 19 -7.54 -6.29 -9.40
N THR A 20 -7.49 -6.37 -10.73
CA THR A 20 -6.86 -7.49 -11.41
C THR A 20 -5.36 -7.22 -11.56
N CYS A 21 -4.56 -7.83 -10.70
CA CYS A 21 -3.11 -7.74 -10.74
C CYS A 21 -2.55 -8.66 -11.83
N HIS A 22 -1.94 -8.09 -12.86
CA HIS A 22 -1.38 -8.85 -13.98
C HIS A 22 0.04 -9.32 -13.70
N ARG A 23 0.44 -10.40 -14.38
CA ARG A 23 1.82 -10.88 -14.34
C ARG A 23 2.75 -9.93 -15.09
N ALA A 24 3.87 -9.57 -14.47
CA ALA A 24 4.91 -8.77 -15.09
C ALA A 24 5.54 -9.48 -16.29
N LYS A 25 5.76 -8.75 -17.39
CA LYS A 25 6.27 -9.30 -18.64
C LYS A 25 7.60 -8.68 -19.07
N LYS A 26 7.99 -7.58 -18.44
CA LYS A 26 9.15 -6.77 -18.83
C LYS A 26 10.14 -6.68 -17.68
N PRO A 27 11.43 -6.43 -17.95
CA PRO A 27 12.41 -6.20 -16.89
C PRO A 27 12.04 -5.00 -16.02
N PHE A 28 12.35 -5.10 -14.73
CA PHE A 28 12.09 -4.08 -13.73
C PHE A 28 13.39 -3.40 -13.31
N GLU A 29 13.35 -2.08 -13.27
CA GLU A 29 14.35 -1.22 -12.67
C GLU A 29 13.67 -0.37 -11.59
N LEU A 30 14.22 -0.35 -10.38
CA LEU A 30 13.66 0.36 -9.24
C LEU A 30 14.26 1.77 -9.16
N ASP A 31 13.49 2.79 -9.53
CA ASP A 31 13.92 4.19 -9.53
C ASP A 31 12.81 5.17 -9.09
N GLY A 32 11.63 4.64 -8.74
CA GLY A 32 10.45 5.43 -8.33
C GLY A 32 9.67 6.02 -9.50
N ASN A 33 10.21 6.03 -10.71
CA ASN A 33 9.53 6.57 -11.88
C ASN A 33 8.61 5.53 -12.52
N ILE A 34 7.32 5.74 -12.42
CA ILE A 34 6.31 4.82 -12.97
C ILE A 34 6.08 4.97 -14.48
N ASN A 35 6.64 5.99 -15.12
CA ASN A 35 6.53 6.23 -16.56
C ASN A 35 7.59 5.43 -17.33
N LYS A 36 7.54 4.11 -17.22
CA LYS A 36 8.47 3.19 -17.86
C LYS A 36 7.76 1.94 -18.41
N PRO A 37 8.39 1.23 -19.37
CA PRO A 37 7.77 0.07 -20.03
C PRO A 37 7.25 -1.02 -19.09
N PHE A 38 7.86 -1.21 -17.93
CA PHE A 38 7.42 -2.20 -16.96
C PHE A 38 5.95 -2.04 -16.56
N TRP A 39 5.49 -0.79 -16.37
CA TRP A 39 4.15 -0.46 -15.90
C TRP A 39 3.10 -0.26 -17.00
N GLU A 40 3.48 -0.35 -18.28
CA GLU A 40 2.54 -0.09 -19.41
C GLU A 40 1.33 -1.02 -19.41
N ASP A 41 1.52 -2.30 -19.06
CA ASP A 41 0.48 -3.32 -19.06
C ASP A 41 -0.36 -3.34 -17.75
N ALA A 42 0.03 -2.57 -16.72
CA ALA A 42 -0.70 -2.49 -15.47
C ALA A 42 -1.79 -1.40 -15.55
N PRO A 43 -3.07 -1.72 -15.37
CA PRO A 43 -4.10 -0.70 -15.25
C PRO A 43 -3.90 0.12 -13.99
N TYR A 44 -4.38 1.35 -13.96
CA TYR A 44 -4.53 2.07 -12.69
C TYR A 44 -5.71 1.53 -11.90
N THR A 45 -5.64 1.65 -10.58
CA THR A 45 -6.83 1.59 -9.72
C THR A 45 -7.78 2.74 -10.07
N ASP A 46 -9.00 2.69 -9.54
CA ASP A 46 -9.79 3.90 -9.41
C ASP A 46 -9.03 4.93 -8.56
N GLU A 47 -9.42 6.19 -8.66
CA GLU A 47 -8.87 7.27 -7.83
C GLU A 47 -9.20 6.98 -6.36
N PHE A 48 -8.23 7.24 -5.48
CA PHE A 48 -8.43 7.05 -4.06
C PHE A 48 -9.48 8.03 -3.53
N LEU A 49 -10.30 7.54 -2.66
CA LEU A 49 -11.35 8.31 -1.98
C LEU A 49 -11.06 8.34 -0.48
N ASP A 50 -11.77 9.20 0.22
CA ASP A 50 -11.71 9.22 1.68
C ASP A 50 -12.11 7.85 2.26
N ILE A 51 -11.35 7.37 3.25
CA ILE A 51 -11.57 6.07 3.87
C ILE A 51 -12.94 5.97 4.56
N GLU A 52 -13.53 7.09 4.99
CA GLU A 52 -14.87 7.11 5.55
C GLU A 52 -15.97 6.95 4.48
N GLY A 53 -15.62 7.03 3.20
CA GLY A 53 -16.50 6.75 2.08
C GLY A 53 -17.11 7.99 1.42
N SER A 54 -18.08 7.74 0.54
CA SER A 54 -18.64 8.74 -0.39
C SER A 54 -19.40 9.91 0.25
N HIS A 55 -19.62 9.92 1.56
CA HIS A 55 -20.21 11.06 2.27
C HIS A 55 -19.18 12.13 2.61
N MET A 56 -17.89 11.81 2.49
CA MET A 56 -16.81 12.75 2.66
C MET A 56 -16.52 13.51 1.36
N PRO A 57 -15.92 14.72 1.44
CA PRO A 57 -15.46 15.44 0.26
C PRO A 57 -14.47 14.61 -0.55
N LEU A 58 -14.43 14.85 -1.87
CA LEU A 58 -13.38 14.28 -2.70
C LEU A 58 -12.01 14.79 -2.23
N PRO A 59 -10.96 13.95 -2.27
CA PRO A 59 -9.61 14.38 -2.01
C PRO A 59 -9.21 15.58 -2.89
N ARG A 60 -8.40 16.48 -2.32
CA ARG A 60 -7.91 17.65 -3.06
C ARG A 60 -7.02 17.26 -4.26
N PHE A 61 -6.25 16.20 -4.09
CA PHE A 61 -5.31 15.68 -5.08
C PHE A 61 -5.66 14.24 -5.43
N VAL A 62 -5.34 13.87 -6.65
CA VAL A 62 -5.57 12.51 -7.14
C VAL A 62 -4.43 11.60 -6.71
N THR A 63 -4.79 10.44 -6.16
CA THR A 63 -3.87 9.32 -5.95
C THR A 63 -4.41 8.10 -6.68
N ARG A 64 -3.52 7.40 -7.40
CA ARG A 64 -3.83 6.15 -8.09
C ARG A 64 -2.65 5.20 -8.00
N ALA A 65 -2.93 3.91 -7.95
CA ALA A 65 -1.91 2.88 -7.88
C ALA A 65 -1.97 1.91 -9.06
N LYS A 66 -0.90 1.16 -9.22
CA LYS A 66 -0.76 0.04 -10.16
C LYS A 66 -0.11 -1.13 -9.44
N MET A 67 -0.47 -2.35 -9.83
CA MET A 67 0.18 -3.54 -9.30
C MET A 67 0.52 -4.52 -10.40
N LEU A 68 1.65 -5.19 -10.25
CA LEU A 68 2.08 -6.33 -11.05
C LEU A 68 2.69 -7.38 -10.12
N TRP A 69 2.82 -8.60 -10.59
CA TRP A 69 3.46 -9.67 -9.84
C TRP A 69 4.29 -10.58 -10.73
N ASP A 70 5.24 -11.31 -10.14
CA ASP A 70 5.95 -12.42 -10.76
C ASP A 70 6.02 -13.61 -9.79
N ASP A 71 6.92 -14.56 -10.00
CA ASP A 71 7.02 -15.74 -9.13
C ASP A 71 7.63 -15.44 -7.76
N GLU A 72 8.22 -14.27 -7.58
CA GLU A 72 8.97 -13.91 -6.37
C GLU A 72 8.40 -12.69 -5.65
N ASN A 73 7.80 -11.74 -6.39
CA ASN A 73 7.48 -10.42 -5.85
C ASN A 73 6.09 -9.94 -6.26
N LEU A 74 5.48 -9.17 -5.37
CA LEU A 74 4.45 -8.19 -5.68
C LEU A 74 5.13 -6.84 -5.93
N TYR A 75 4.78 -6.18 -7.02
CA TYR A 75 5.21 -4.84 -7.38
C TYR A 75 4.04 -3.89 -7.22
N VAL A 76 4.22 -2.84 -6.46
CA VAL A 76 3.22 -1.78 -6.29
C VAL A 76 3.86 -0.47 -6.72
N ALA A 77 3.11 0.34 -7.44
CA ALA A 77 3.48 1.70 -7.77
C ALA A 77 2.29 2.64 -7.55
N ALA A 78 2.56 3.85 -7.13
CA ALA A 78 1.53 4.87 -7.01
C ALA A 78 2.04 6.22 -7.51
N VAL A 79 1.11 7.04 -7.98
CA VAL A 79 1.31 8.46 -8.23
C VAL A 79 0.39 9.25 -7.33
N LEU A 80 0.96 10.23 -6.66
CA LEU A 80 0.30 11.11 -5.72
C LEU A 80 0.47 12.55 -6.23
N ASP A 81 -0.60 13.12 -6.79
CA ASP A 81 -0.59 14.51 -7.24
C ASP A 81 -0.48 15.44 -6.02
N GLY A 82 0.17 16.58 -6.19
CA GLY A 82 0.30 17.54 -5.11
C GLY A 82 1.07 18.79 -5.52
N ASP A 83 0.61 19.95 -5.04
CA ASP A 83 1.28 21.24 -5.20
C ASP A 83 2.25 21.55 -4.05
N GLU A 84 2.18 20.79 -2.97
CA GLU A 84 3.07 20.86 -1.82
C GLU A 84 3.57 19.45 -1.49
N ILE A 85 4.88 19.24 -1.61
CA ILE A 85 5.52 17.95 -1.38
C ILE A 85 6.39 18.05 -0.13
N TRP A 86 5.93 17.45 0.96
CA TRP A 86 6.54 17.55 2.28
C TRP A 86 6.98 16.19 2.82
N GLY A 87 8.14 16.17 3.51
CA GLY A 87 8.62 15.04 4.27
C GLY A 87 9.67 15.50 5.28
N HIS A 88 9.58 14.97 6.51
CA HIS A 88 10.46 15.32 7.63
C HIS A 88 11.00 14.11 8.36
N GLN A 89 10.28 12.97 8.30
CA GLN A 89 10.70 11.74 8.94
C GLN A 89 11.82 11.09 8.15
N THR A 90 13.00 10.96 8.74
CA THR A 90 14.21 10.43 8.08
C THR A 90 14.71 9.13 8.69
N GLU A 91 14.19 8.76 9.85
CA GLU A 91 14.61 7.53 10.54
C GLU A 91 13.64 6.41 10.23
N ARG A 92 14.16 5.24 9.86
CA ARG A 92 13.34 4.03 9.67
C ARG A 92 12.54 3.74 10.95
N ASP A 93 11.33 3.26 10.79
CA ASP A 93 10.40 2.93 11.88
C ASP A 93 9.97 4.13 12.74
N SER A 94 10.18 5.34 12.24
CA SER A 94 9.52 6.53 12.79
C SER A 94 8.05 6.56 12.37
N VAL A 95 7.28 7.41 13.02
CA VAL A 95 5.83 7.56 12.75
C VAL A 95 5.65 8.28 11.42
N ILE A 96 5.61 7.52 10.32
CA ILE A 96 5.65 8.05 8.94
C ILE A 96 4.39 8.83 8.60
N PHE A 97 3.21 8.43 9.08
CA PHE A 97 1.94 9.16 8.84
C PHE A 97 1.90 10.59 9.42
N LEU A 98 2.95 11.06 10.09
CA LEU A 98 3.11 12.48 10.42
C LEU A 98 3.56 13.32 9.22
N ASP A 99 4.04 12.67 8.17
CA ASP A 99 4.28 13.25 6.85
C ASP A 99 3.13 12.89 5.89
N ASN A 100 3.18 13.40 4.66
CA ASN A 100 2.40 12.81 3.58
C ASN A 100 3.07 11.47 3.20
N ASP A 101 2.30 10.42 3.19
CA ASP A 101 2.80 9.08 2.97
C ASP A 101 1.92 8.25 2.01
N PHE A 102 2.42 7.08 1.69
CA PHE A 102 1.71 6.06 0.95
C PHE A 102 1.77 4.77 1.75
N GLU A 103 0.59 4.21 2.02
CA GLU A 103 0.45 3.01 2.84
C GLU A 103 -0.03 1.81 2.00
N ILE A 104 0.41 0.63 2.39
CA ILE A 104 -0.04 -0.65 1.83
C ILE A 104 -0.34 -1.61 2.98
N PHE A 105 -1.58 -2.08 3.04
CA PHE A 105 -1.96 -3.18 3.91
C PHE A 105 -2.01 -4.47 3.10
N VAL A 106 -1.34 -5.52 3.57
CA VAL A 106 -1.31 -6.83 2.90
C VAL A 106 -1.77 -7.90 3.86
N ASP A 107 -2.92 -8.49 3.57
CA ASP A 107 -3.45 -9.64 4.27
C ASP A 107 -3.35 -10.87 3.34
N PRO A 108 -2.36 -11.75 3.57
CA PRO A 108 -2.03 -12.81 2.62
C PRO A 108 -3.06 -13.92 2.49
N ASP A 109 -3.94 -14.14 3.48
CA ASP A 109 -4.96 -15.17 3.45
C ASP A 109 -6.39 -14.66 3.63
N SER A 110 -6.54 -13.33 3.61
CA SER A 110 -7.82 -12.60 3.59
C SER A 110 -8.72 -12.91 4.79
N ASP A 111 -8.14 -13.20 5.95
CA ASP A 111 -8.89 -13.50 7.18
C ASP A 111 -8.99 -12.31 8.15
N THR A 112 -8.36 -11.17 7.80
CA THR A 112 -8.28 -9.92 8.56
C THR A 112 -7.42 -9.99 9.83
N TYR A 113 -6.67 -11.06 10.00
CA TYR A 113 -5.70 -11.25 11.08
C TYR A 113 -4.31 -11.50 10.51
N HIS A 114 -3.26 -11.25 11.32
CA HIS A 114 -1.87 -11.54 10.94
C HIS A 114 -1.45 -10.92 9.61
N TYR A 115 -1.77 -9.64 9.44
CA TYR A 115 -1.49 -8.89 8.23
C TYR A 115 -0.34 -7.90 8.42
N TYR A 116 0.11 -7.34 7.33
CA TYR A 116 1.24 -6.44 7.26
C TYR A 116 0.78 -5.04 6.87
N GLU A 117 1.40 -4.05 7.48
CA GLU A 117 1.26 -2.64 7.14
C GLU A 117 2.63 -2.11 6.74
N PHE A 118 2.65 -1.32 5.71
CA PHE A 118 3.83 -0.68 5.18
C PHE A 118 3.50 0.77 4.89
N GLU A 119 4.31 1.68 5.40
CA GLU A 119 4.21 3.11 5.17
C GLU A 119 5.52 3.64 4.57
N MET A 120 5.43 4.62 3.68
CA MET A 120 6.60 5.33 3.18
C MET A 120 6.27 6.77 2.83
N ASN A 121 7.20 7.68 3.15
CA ASN A 121 7.09 9.09 2.79
C ASN A 121 7.89 9.43 1.52
N VAL A 122 7.81 10.68 1.11
CA VAL A 122 8.50 11.20 -0.07
C VAL A 122 10.03 11.16 0.06
N LEU A 123 10.59 11.09 1.27
CA LEU A 123 12.03 10.93 1.51
C LEU A 123 12.50 9.48 1.35
N ASN A 124 11.61 8.57 0.99
CA ASN A 124 11.85 7.13 0.94
C ASN A 124 12.19 6.55 2.32
N THR A 125 11.67 7.15 3.38
CA THR A 125 11.73 6.61 4.73
C THR A 125 10.57 5.65 4.91
N VAL A 126 10.86 4.49 5.48
CA VAL A 126 9.95 3.34 5.56
C VAL A 126 9.64 3.00 7.01
N TRP A 127 8.41 2.62 7.24
CA TRP A 127 7.94 1.98 8.45
C TRP A 127 7.10 0.75 8.08
N ASP A 128 7.52 -0.42 8.50
CA ASP A 128 6.79 -1.66 8.25
C ASP A 128 6.43 -2.34 9.58
N LEU A 129 5.19 -2.80 9.63
CA LEU A 129 4.54 -3.30 10.83
C LEU A 129 3.93 -4.67 10.57
N PHE A 130 3.85 -5.48 11.61
CA PHE A 130 3.02 -6.66 11.64
C PHE A 130 1.89 -6.48 12.65
N LEU A 131 0.65 -6.82 12.25
CA LEU A 131 -0.52 -6.74 13.08
C LEU A 131 -1.13 -8.12 13.29
N SER A 132 -1.34 -8.50 14.54
CA SER A 132 -2.01 -9.76 14.89
C SER A 132 -3.53 -9.70 14.70
N GLU A 133 -4.10 -8.51 14.81
CA GLU A 133 -5.54 -8.23 14.69
C GLU A 133 -5.76 -6.76 14.30
N PRO A 134 -6.95 -6.40 13.76
CA PRO A 134 -7.26 -5.04 13.38
C PRO A 134 -7.16 -4.03 14.53
N TYR A 135 -6.72 -2.82 14.24
CA TYR A 135 -6.65 -1.71 15.20
C TYR A 135 -7.98 -1.48 15.93
N ARG A 136 -9.11 -1.57 15.21
CA ARG A 136 -10.46 -1.41 15.80
C ARG A 136 -10.80 -2.48 16.82
N ASP A 137 -10.16 -3.64 16.77
CA ASP A 137 -10.39 -4.77 17.67
C ASP A 137 -9.37 -4.79 18.84
N GLY A 138 -8.49 -3.78 18.89
CA GLY A 138 -7.48 -3.59 19.94
C GLY A 138 -6.07 -3.96 19.50
N GLY A 139 -5.89 -4.31 18.24
CA GLY A 139 -4.58 -4.59 17.66
C GLY A 139 -3.64 -3.41 17.73
N SER A 140 -2.36 -3.70 17.82
CA SER A 140 -1.28 -2.71 17.71
C SER A 140 -0.19 -3.26 16.82
N GLY A 141 0.40 -2.40 15.99
CA GLY A 141 1.51 -2.77 15.13
C GLY A 141 2.73 -3.20 15.94
N LEU A 142 3.35 -4.30 15.53
CA LEU A 142 4.65 -4.73 16.05
C LEU A 142 5.73 -3.91 15.35
N ASN A 143 6.21 -2.87 16.02
CA ASN A 143 7.15 -1.87 15.50
C ASN A 143 8.57 -2.40 15.24
N GLY A 144 8.89 -3.57 15.69
CA GLY A 144 10.21 -4.20 15.45
C GLY A 144 10.16 -5.27 14.36
N TYR A 145 9.09 -5.28 13.54
CA TYR A 145 9.00 -6.15 12.39
C TYR A 145 9.77 -5.54 11.22
N ASP A 146 10.49 -6.37 10.48
CA ASP A 146 11.16 -5.99 9.25
C ASP A 146 10.71 -6.89 8.10
N MET A 147 10.13 -6.31 7.07
CA MET A 147 9.76 -7.01 5.85
C MET A 147 11.00 -7.32 5.01
N HIS A 148 11.55 -8.52 5.19
CA HIS A 148 12.82 -8.91 4.61
C HIS A 148 12.81 -8.87 3.09
N GLY A 149 13.77 -8.10 2.52
CA GLY A 149 13.92 -7.95 1.07
C GLY A 149 12.98 -6.92 0.45
N LEU A 150 12.21 -6.19 1.25
CA LEU A 150 11.46 -5.01 0.80
C LEU A 150 12.42 -4.03 0.13
N ARG A 151 12.03 -3.49 -1.02
CA ARG A 151 12.77 -2.47 -1.75
C ARG A 151 11.82 -1.38 -2.19
N THR A 152 12.25 -0.13 -2.05
CA THR A 152 11.44 1.04 -2.34
C THR A 152 12.24 2.08 -3.10
N ALA A 153 11.54 2.90 -3.88
CA ALA A 153 12.11 4.09 -4.49
C ALA A 153 11.03 5.16 -4.67
N VAL A 154 11.46 6.41 -4.65
CA VAL A 154 10.63 7.59 -4.84
C VAL A 154 11.16 8.41 -6.00
N HIS A 155 10.27 8.94 -6.81
CA HIS A 155 10.55 9.97 -7.81
C HIS A 155 9.68 11.18 -7.56
N VAL A 156 10.25 12.39 -7.72
CA VAL A 156 9.55 13.66 -7.46
C VAL A 156 9.59 14.54 -8.71
N ASP A 157 8.43 14.95 -9.19
CA ASP A 157 8.29 16.02 -10.19
C ASP A 157 8.00 17.35 -9.47
N GLY A 158 9.07 17.93 -8.95
CA GLY A 158 9.04 19.10 -8.09
C GLY A 158 10.24 19.20 -7.15
N SER A 159 10.02 19.81 -6.00
CA SER A 159 11.03 19.96 -4.94
C SER A 159 10.42 19.65 -3.58
N ILE A 160 11.10 18.81 -2.80
CA ILE A 160 10.66 18.47 -1.44
C ILE A 160 10.89 19.65 -0.51
N ASN A 161 9.90 19.97 0.33
CA ASN A 161 9.96 21.01 1.35
C ASN A 161 10.24 22.43 0.80
N ASP A 162 9.92 22.68 -0.48
CA ASP A 162 10.03 23.99 -1.10
C ASP A 162 8.67 24.49 -1.59
N PRO A 163 7.99 25.36 -0.82
CA PRO A 163 6.68 25.88 -1.20
C PRO A 163 6.72 26.87 -2.39
N SER A 164 7.92 27.27 -2.84
CA SER A 164 8.08 28.14 -4.00
C SER A 164 8.26 27.39 -5.32
N ALA A 165 8.46 26.08 -5.25
CA ALA A 165 8.65 25.25 -6.43
C ALA A 165 7.31 24.98 -7.15
N GLU A 166 7.38 24.79 -8.45
CA GLU A 166 6.28 24.20 -9.22
C GLU A 166 6.27 22.68 -8.98
N ASN A 167 5.51 22.26 -7.97
CA ASN A 167 5.32 20.83 -7.68
C ASN A 167 4.13 20.29 -8.46
N LYS A 168 4.21 19.03 -8.90
CA LYS A 168 3.12 18.35 -9.60
C LYS A 168 2.71 17.06 -8.93
N CYS A 169 3.68 16.19 -8.67
CA CYS A 169 3.43 14.90 -8.06
C CYS A 169 4.72 14.30 -7.51
N TRP A 170 4.54 13.27 -6.72
CA TRP A 170 5.58 12.30 -6.46
C TRP A 170 5.05 10.90 -6.78
N SER A 171 5.94 9.98 -7.04
CA SER A 171 5.58 8.60 -7.30
C SER A 171 6.48 7.64 -6.53
N VAL A 172 5.93 6.49 -6.23
CA VAL A 172 6.61 5.44 -5.48
C VAL A 172 6.63 4.14 -6.27
N GLU A 173 7.66 3.36 -6.04
CA GLU A 173 7.71 1.96 -6.40
C GLU A 173 8.10 1.13 -5.18
N VAL A 174 7.36 0.08 -4.95
CA VAL A 174 7.53 -0.84 -3.82
C VAL A 174 7.61 -2.25 -4.36
N VAL A 175 8.63 -3.00 -3.96
CA VAL A 175 8.80 -4.42 -4.28
C VAL A 175 8.70 -5.22 -3.00
N ILE A 176 7.64 -6.00 -2.88
CA ILE A 176 7.37 -6.86 -1.72
C ILE A 176 7.66 -8.30 -2.12
N PRO A 177 8.72 -8.93 -1.59
CA PRO A 177 8.94 -10.35 -1.82
C PRO A 177 7.84 -11.19 -1.18
N PHE A 178 7.24 -12.12 -1.91
CA PHE A 178 6.27 -13.04 -1.31
C PHE A 178 6.85 -13.84 -0.15
N ALA A 179 8.14 -14.11 -0.18
CA ALA A 179 8.83 -14.79 0.93
C ALA A 179 8.75 -14.02 2.26
N ALA A 180 8.64 -12.69 2.23
CA ALA A 180 8.47 -11.87 3.43
C ALA A 180 7.08 -12.03 4.05
N LEU A 181 6.09 -12.46 3.26
CA LEU A 181 4.71 -12.65 3.69
C LEU A 181 4.37 -14.08 4.12
N TYR A 182 5.35 -15.02 4.04
CA TYR A 182 5.08 -16.45 4.25
C TYR A 182 4.92 -16.88 5.70
N GLU A 183 5.32 -16.06 6.66
CA GLU A 183 5.37 -16.46 8.06
C GLU A 183 4.01 -16.91 8.58
N TYR A 184 2.96 -16.21 8.16
CA TYR A 184 1.58 -16.46 8.59
C TYR A 184 0.67 -17.04 7.50
N GLN A 185 1.20 -17.32 6.32
CA GLN A 185 0.45 -17.99 5.25
C GLN A 185 0.40 -19.50 5.45
N LYS A 186 -0.78 -20.10 5.22
CA LYS A 186 -0.96 -21.57 5.22
C LYS A 186 -0.12 -22.26 4.14
N GLU A 187 -0.12 -21.67 2.95
CA GLU A 187 0.62 -22.16 1.80
C GLU A 187 1.78 -21.21 1.52
N ARG A 188 2.94 -21.48 2.08
CA ARG A 188 4.14 -20.62 1.94
C ARG A 188 4.67 -20.60 0.50
N ARG A 189 3.94 -19.96 -0.40
CA ARG A 189 4.24 -19.86 -1.83
C ARG A 189 3.69 -18.56 -2.42
N ALA A 190 4.22 -18.15 -3.56
CA ALA A 190 3.62 -17.09 -4.36
C ALA A 190 2.19 -17.46 -4.82
N PRO A 191 1.31 -16.48 -5.04
CA PRO A 191 -0.01 -16.71 -5.59
C PRO A 191 0.06 -17.30 -7.00
N LYS A 192 -1.02 -17.93 -7.44
CA LYS A 192 -1.18 -18.45 -8.80
C LYS A 192 -2.22 -17.63 -9.56
N ASN A 193 -2.24 -17.79 -10.87
CA ASN A 193 -3.27 -17.16 -11.71
C ASN A 193 -4.68 -17.51 -11.22
N GLY A 194 -5.50 -16.48 -10.98
CA GLY A 194 -6.87 -16.59 -10.54
C GLY A 194 -7.06 -16.81 -9.04
N GLU A 195 -6.03 -16.68 -8.24
CA GLU A 195 -6.11 -16.59 -6.78
C GLU A 195 -6.30 -15.13 -6.33
N PHE A 196 -6.95 -14.97 -5.19
CA PHE A 196 -7.11 -13.71 -4.45
C PHE A 196 -6.20 -13.72 -3.27
#